data_f972c2b406019afc0a4f6b8633639da5
#
_entry.id   f972c2b406019afc0a4f6b8633639da5
#
_cell.length_a   1.000
_cell.length_b   1.000
_cell.length_c   1.000
_cell.angle_alpha   90.00
_cell.angle_beta   90.00
_cell.angle_gamma   90.00
#
_symmetry.space_group_name_H-M   'P 1'
#
loop_
_entity.id
_entity.type
_entity.pdbx_description
1 polymer ?
#
loop_
_entity_poly.entity_id
_entity_poly.type
_entity_poly.pdbx_seq_one_letter_code
_entity_poly.pdbx_strand_id
1 'polypeptide(L)'
;MASITNPAYKALIVDNAGTKYGFEKTQTSLDISQPEKEIAQKVQFMVPNITVSGKKLKDIISVKNRLYVYYDIGSGWKEKFRGYVWTKNTNESDDRTFRIVGYDRAIYLQNSKDSFYFAKGKKTKTILNTIANKWGFKIVFNYSQITHPKTVLRSQAISDSIIEILEEVKKKTGKKYVVYFEKDVLYINTVGTNTTIYSVKKRENALKISTEETMEGMVTKVVIRGSANDNGKTPVVATVKGNTSTYGTLQDEISKDKDTSVANAKKEANEILKEKGKPFKTRSVTAIDNPVIKKGDKVNIQTDDLSGSFIVLSINHDAYQNIMDLEVE
;
A
#
# COMPACT_ATOMS: atom_id res chain seq x y z
N MET A 1 25.92 12.10 -17.07
CA MET A 1 25.14 10.95 -16.54
C MET A 1 25.50 10.82 -15.07
N ALA A 2 24.54 10.91 -14.15
CA ALA A 2 24.81 10.63 -12.75
C ALA A 2 25.19 9.15 -12.65
N SER A 3 26.37 8.86 -12.09
CA SER A 3 26.83 7.52 -11.79
C SER A 3 25.74 6.84 -10.93
N ILE A 4 25.28 5.65 -11.33
CA ILE A 4 24.41 4.82 -10.49
C ILE A 4 25.29 4.34 -9.34
N THR A 5 25.29 5.09 -8.25
CA THR A 5 25.97 4.67 -7.01
C THR A 5 25.02 3.71 -6.32
N ASN A 6 25.45 2.46 -6.08
CA ASN A 6 24.67 1.52 -5.28
C ASN A 6 24.36 2.18 -3.93
N PRO A 7 23.08 2.25 -3.54
CA PRO A 7 22.72 2.85 -2.27
C PRO A 7 23.30 2.03 -1.10
N ALA A 8 23.77 2.73 -0.09
CA ALA A 8 24.09 2.13 1.19
C ALA A 8 22.88 2.19 2.11
N TYR A 9 22.67 1.14 2.91
CA TYR A 9 21.57 1.09 3.86
C TYR A 9 22.05 0.77 5.27
N LYS A 10 21.33 1.29 6.27
CA LYS A 10 21.49 0.90 7.67
C LYS A 10 20.15 0.83 8.39
N ALA A 11 19.95 -0.21 9.20
CA ALA A 11 18.87 -0.28 10.15
C ALA A 11 19.35 0.19 11.54
N LEU A 12 18.45 0.78 12.30
CA LEU A 12 18.68 1.24 13.66
C LEU A 12 17.50 0.85 14.54
N ILE A 13 17.76 0.06 15.59
CA ILE A 13 16.77 -0.23 16.62
C ILE A 13 17.10 0.58 17.86
N VAL A 14 16.06 1.17 18.46
CA VAL A 14 16.17 1.90 19.74
C VAL A 14 15.29 1.17 20.76
N ASP A 15 15.90 0.69 21.82
CA ASP A 15 15.20 0.01 22.90
C ASP A 15 14.38 0.97 23.80
N ASN A 16 13.67 0.44 24.77
CA ASN A 16 12.87 1.24 25.69
C ASN A 16 13.68 2.13 26.63
N ALA A 17 14.96 1.83 26.79
CA ALA A 17 15.91 2.66 27.58
C ALA A 17 16.54 3.77 26.72
N GLY A 18 16.27 3.79 25.41
CA GLY A 18 16.85 4.75 24.47
C GLY A 18 18.21 4.33 23.90
N THR A 19 18.67 3.11 24.20
CA THR A 19 19.93 2.59 23.64
C THR A 19 19.76 2.28 22.16
N LYS A 20 20.76 2.63 21.37
CA LYS A 20 20.75 2.51 19.91
C LYS A 20 21.60 1.33 19.45
N TYR A 21 21.02 0.45 18.65
CA TYR A 21 21.67 -0.71 18.03
C TYR A 21 21.64 -0.52 16.52
N GLY A 22 22.79 -0.26 15.91
CA GLY A 22 22.93 -0.02 14.47
C GLY A 22 23.39 -1.27 13.73
N PHE A 23 22.83 -1.48 12.53
CA PHE A 23 23.11 -2.61 11.64
C PHE A 23 23.40 -2.06 10.24
N GLU A 24 24.67 -1.90 9.88
CA GLU A 24 25.06 -1.33 8.57
C GLU A 24 25.59 -2.41 7.60
N LYS A 25 26.44 -3.31 8.06
CA LYS A 25 27.09 -4.31 7.22
C LYS A 25 26.90 -5.75 7.74
N THR A 26 26.18 -5.90 8.83
CA THR A 26 26.03 -7.17 9.55
C THR A 26 24.71 -7.87 9.24
N GLN A 27 23.81 -7.20 8.55
CA GLN A 27 22.55 -7.79 8.11
C GLN A 27 22.77 -8.67 6.87
N THR A 28 22.15 -9.82 6.87
CA THR A 28 22.19 -10.79 5.75
C THR A 28 21.02 -10.61 4.79
N SER A 29 20.05 -9.77 5.13
CA SER A 29 18.93 -9.36 4.30
C SER A 29 18.38 -8.06 4.86
N LEU A 30 17.82 -7.23 4.02
CA LEU A 30 17.01 -6.06 4.42
C LEU A 30 16.04 -5.73 3.30
N ASP A 31 14.77 -6.00 3.53
CA ASP A 31 13.68 -5.72 2.60
C ASP A 31 12.83 -4.58 3.14
N ILE A 32 12.47 -3.64 2.26
CA ILE A 32 11.58 -2.53 2.56
C ILE A 32 10.46 -2.53 1.54
N SER A 33 9.23 -2.86 1.93
CA SER A 33 8.11 -3.05 1.02
C SER A 33 6.94 -2.13 1.29
N GLN A 34 6.28 -1.71 0.21
CA GLN A 34 5.03 -0.96 0.19
C GLN A 34 4.05 -1.72 -0.75
N PRO A 35 3.25 -2.67 -0.22
CA PRO A 35 2.30 -3.42 -1.02
C PRO A 35 1.18 -2.54 -1.59
N GLU A 36 0.58 -2.94 -2.70
CA GLU A 36 -0.48 -2.18 -3.37
C GLU A 36 -1.67 -1.92 -2.45
N LYS A 37 -2.20 -2.97 -1.83
CA LYS A 37 -3.46 -2.93 -1.05
C LYS A 37 -3.30 -2.51 0.40
N GLU A 38 -2.07 -2.27 0.86
CA GLU A 38 -1.78 -1.89 2.23
C GLU A 38 -1.31 -0.44 2.31
N ILE A 39 -1.64 0.26 3.38
CA ILE A 39 -1.11 1.60 3.64
C ILE A 39 0.16 1.56 4.48
N ALA A 40 0.39 0.45 5.21
CA ALA A 40 1.58 0.27 6.03
C ALA A 40 2.80 -0.12 5.19
N GLN A 41 3.92 0.56 5.44
CA GLN A 41 5.22 0.13 4.97
C GLN A 41 5.77 -0.93 5.91
N LYS A 42 6.35 -1.98 5.34
CA LYS A 42 6.96 -3.10 6.05
C LYS A 42 8.46 -3.09 5.85
N VAL A 43 9.19 -3.41 6.91
CA VAL A 43 10.63 -3.70 6.88
C VAL A 43 10.88 -5.06 7.47
N GLN A 44 11.76 -5.84 6.86
CA GLN A 44 12.13 -7.16 7.32
C GLN A 44 13.64 -7.36 7.17
N PHE A 45 14.32 -7.88 8.19
CA PHE A 45 15.74 -8.19 8.13
C PHE A 45 16.16 -9.22 9.17
N MET A 46 17.33 -9.84 8.93
CA MET A 46 17.97 -10.74 9.87
C MET A 46 18.97 -9.97 10.73
N VAL A 47 18.92 -10.18 12.03
CA VAL A 47 19.81 -9.57 13.02
C VAL A 47 20.78 -10.61 13.54
N PRO A 48 22.10 -10.36 13.53
CA PRO A 48 23.07 -11.27 14.17
C PRO A 48 22.85 -11.26 15.69
N ASN A 49 22.77 -12.45 16.30
CA ASN A 49 22.54 -12.61 17.71
C ASN A 49 23.83 -12.56 18.52
N ILE A 50 24.54 -11.44 18.40
CA ILE A 50 25.78 -11.18 19.14
C ILE A 50 25.50 -10.77 20.60
N THR A 51 26.52 -10.90 21.44
CA THR A 51 26.47 -10.44 22.83
C THR A 51 26.92 -8.99 22.91
N VAL A 52 26.08 -8.15 23.52
CA VAL A 52 26.35 -6.74 23.80
C VAL A 52 26.14 -6.51 25.29
N SER A 53 27.16 -5.98 25.97
CA SER A 53 27.10 -5.73 27.43
C SER A 53 26.64 -6.96 28.25
N GLY A 54 27.12 -8.14 27.87
CA GLY A 54 26.84 -9.40 28.58
C GLY A 54 25.49 -10.07 28.27
N LYS A 55 24.66 -9.48 27.37
CA LYS A 55 23.37 -10.04 26.96
C LYS A 55 23.32 -10.24 25.46
N LYS A 56 22.63 -11.28 25.00
CA LYS A 56 22.39 -11.48 23.58
C LYS A 56 21.40 -10.47 23.03
N LEU A 57 21.59 -10.01 21.78
CA LEU A 57 20.69 -9.05 21.15
C LEU A 57 19.24 -9.53 21.08
N LYS A 58 19.00 -10.83 20.90
CA LYS A 58 17.64 -11.39 20.96
C LYS A 58 16.94 -11.17 22.31
N ASP A 59 17.69 -11.05 23.41
CA ASP A 59 17.13 -10.83 24.77
C ASP A 59 16.94 -9.34 25.07
N ILE A 60 17.61 -8.47 24.34
CA ILE A 60 17.54 -7.01 24.47
C ILE A 60 16.42 -6.44 23.56
N ILE A 61 16.43 -6.84 22.27
CA ILE A 61 15.47 -6.32 21.30
C ILE A 61 14.09 -6.94 21.54
N SER A 62 13.09 -6.08 21.69
CA SER A 62 11.71 -6.47 21.96
C SER A 62 10.73 -5.88 20.95
N VAL A 63 9.54 -6.47 20.85
CA VAL A 63 8.45 -5.85 20.11
C VAL A 63 8.18 -4.44 20.66
N LYS A 64 7.68 -3.55 19.77
CA LYS A 64 7.47 -2.13 20.06
C LYS A 64 8.75 -1.28 20.22
N ASN A 65 9.96 -1.85 20.21
CA ASN A 65 11.16 -1.03 20.08
C ASN A 65 11.07 -0.18 18.81
N ARG A 66 11.61 1.04 18.83
CA ARG A 66 11.64 1.90 17.64
C ARG A 66 12.58 1.32 16.61
N LEU A 67 12.15 1.35 15.34
CA LEU A 67 12.91 0.87 14.19
C LEU A 67 13.00 1.97 13.14
N TYR A 68 14.21 2.21 12.67
CA TYR A 68 14.51 3.14 11.59
C TYR A 68 15.33 2.46 10.52
N VAL A 69 15.14 2.84 9.27
CA VAL A 69 16.05 2.51 8.18
C VAL A 69 16.47 3.80 7.49
N TYR A 70 17.75 3.92 7.22
CA TYR A 70 18.36 5.03 6.50
C TYR A 70 19.02 4.50 5.23
N TYR A 71 19.10 5.37 4.23
CA TYR A 71 19.85 5.13 3.00
C TYR A 71 20.80 6.29 2.72
N ASP A 72 21.86 6.02 1.96
CA ASP A 72 22.77 7.00 1.41
C ASP A 72 23.09 6.68 -0.05
N ILE A 73 22.91 7.67 -0.93
CA ILE A 73 23.23 7.63 -2.35
C ILE A 73 24.41 8.58 -2.68
N GLY A 74 25.29 8.83 -1.71
CA GLY A 74 26.42 9.74 -1.85
C GLY A 74 26.12 11.20 -1.42
N SER A 75 24.92 11.47 -0.86
CA SER A 75 24.52 12.79 -0.37
C SER A 75 24.28 12.84 1.15
N GLY A 76 24.75 11.83 1.87
CA GLY A 76 24.53 11.63 3.30
C GLY A 76 23.27 10.85 3.63
N TRP A 77 23.22 10.35 4.86
CA TRP A 77 22.15 9.49 5.35
C TRP A 77 20.78 10.19 5.39
N LYS A 78 19.80 9.60 4.74
CA LYS A 78 18.40 10.05 4.76
C LYS A 78 17.52 8.94 5.33
N GLU A 79 16.47 9.32 6.06
CA GLU A 79 15.51 8.37 6.61
C GLU A 79 14.62 7.81 5.49
N LYS A 80 14.60 6.48 5.37
CA LYS A 80 13.71 5.74 4.44
C LYS A 80 12.47 5.21 5.15
N PHE A 81 12.64 4.76 6.39
CA PHE A 81 11.59 4.12 7.17
C PHE A 81 11.68 4.53 8.64
N ARG A 82 10.52 4.68 9.26
CA ARG A 82 10.34 4.86 10.69
C ARG A 82 9.13 4.07 11.15
N GLY A 83 9.33 3.24 12.17
CA GLY A 83 8.26 2.42 12.71
C GLY A 83 8.65 1.71 14.00
N TYR A 84 8.14 0.52 14.15
CA TYR A 84 8.30 -0.29 15.36
C TYR A 84 8.63 -1.73 14.98
N VAL A 85 9.41 -2.40 15.82
CA VAL A 85 9.52 -3.85 15.81
C VAL A 85 8.14 -4.43 16.12
N TRP A 86 7.58 -5.15 15.17
CA TRP A 86 6.24 -5.75 15.28
C TRP A 86 6.30 -7.23 15.58
N THR A 87 7.23 -7.92 14.91
CA THR A 87 7.48 -9.34 15.13
C THR A 87 8.97 -9.59 15.30
N LYS A 88 9.29 -10.42 16.25
CA LYS A 88 10.63 -10.98 16.46
C LYS A 88 10.51 -12.51 16.44
N ASN A 89 11.19 -13.14 15.47
CA ASN A 89 11.24 -14.59 15.35
C ASN A 89 12.64 -15.09 15.72
N THR A 90 12.73 -15.89 16.74
CA THR A 90 13.94 -16.58 17.19
C THR A 90 13.83 -18.07 16.91
N ASN A 91 14.93 -18.70 16.57
CA ASN A 91 15.00 -20.15 16.34
C ASN A 91 16.03 -20.73 17.30
N GLU A 92 15.63 -21.73 18.11
CA GLU A 92 16.53 -22.38 19.05
C GLU A 92 17.57 -23.26 18.35
N SER A 93 17.21 -23.80 17.19
CA SER A 93 18.11 -24.65 16.39
C SER A 93 19.23 -23.86 15.70
N ASP A 94 19.02 -22.56 15.45
CA ASP A 94 20.01 -21.61 14.91
C ASP A 94 19.96 -20.31 15.69
N ASP A 95 20.78 -20.21 16.72
CA ASP A 95 20.86 -19.06 17.62
C ASP A 95 21.82 -17.95 17.11
N ARG A 96 22.36 -18.09 15.87
CA ARG A 96 23.30 -17.11 15.29
C ARG A 96 22.61 -15.83 14.82
N THR A 97 21.37 -15.96 14.37
CA THR A 97 20.58 -14.85 13.86
C THR A 97 19.12 -14.96 14.31
N PHE A 98 18.40 -13.85 14.26
CA PHE A 98 16.95 -13.82 14.43
C PHE A 98 16.31 -12.82 13.49
N ARG A 99 15.05 -13.05 13.13
CA ARG A 99 14.32 -12.23 12.19
C ARG A 99 13.55 -11.12 12.91
N ILE A 100 13.66 -9.90 12.40
CA ILE A 100 12.84 -8.76 12.76
C ILE A 100 11.91 -8.42 11.60
N VAL A 101 10.64 -8.21 11.94
CA VAL A 101 9.66 -7.57 11.04
C VAL A 101 9.17 -6.30 11.74
N GLY A 102 9.26 -5.19 11.04
CA GLY A 102 8.78 -3.90 11.50
C GLY A 102 7.73 -3.32 10.54
N TYR A 103 6.87 -2.48 11.09
CA TYR A 103 5.92 -1.70 10.34
C TYR A 103 5.95 -0.24 10.79
N ASP A 104 5.59 0.64 9.88
CA ASP A 104 5.35 2.03 10.20
C ASP A 104 4.05 2.21 11.00
N ARG A 105 3.71 3.45 11.32
CA ARG A 105 2.54 3.76 12.13
C ARG A 105 1.21 3.34 11.51
N ALA A 106 1.12 3.18 10.19
CA ALA A 106 -0.10 2.78 9.51
C ALA A 106 -0.61 1.41 9.95
N ILE A 107 0.27 0.53 10.45
CA ILE A 107 -0.12 -0.81 10.93
C ILE A 107 -1.18 -0.74 12.04
N TYR A 108 -1.12 0.28 12.90
CA TYR A 108 -2.14 0.48 13.92
C TYR A 108 -3.51 0.81 13.33
N LEU A 109 -3.54 1.55 12.21
CA LEU A 109 -4.78 1.89 11.51
C LEU A 109 -5.36 0.69 10.75
N GLN A 110 -4.50 -0.20 10.26
CA GLN A 110 -4.92 -1.45 9.61
C GLN A 110 -5.48 -2.48 10.60
N ASN A 111 -4.94 -2.51 11.83
CA ASN A 111 -5.32 -3.49 12.84
C ASN A 111 -6.32 -2.96 13.89
N SER A 112 -6.81 -1.73 13.73
CA SER A 112 -7.81 -1.14 14.63
C SER A 112 -9.09 -0.85 13.88
N LYS A 113 -10.23 -1.24 14.47
CA LYS A 113 -11.57 -1.00 13.91
C LYS A 113 -12.27 0.14 14.62
N ASP A 114 -13.05 0.89 13.85
CA ASP A 114 -13.90 1.96 14.39
C ASP A 114 -15.17 2.13 13.54
N SER A 115 -16.09 2.97 14.03
CA SER A 115 -17.28 3.34 13.31
C SER A 115 -17.39 4.86 13.26
N PHE A 116 -17.76 5.38 12.10
CA PHE A 116 -17.94 6.82 11.89
C PHE A 116 -19.26 7.11 11.20
N TYR A 117 -19.87 8.20 11.58
CA TYR A 117 -21.03 8.77 10.93
C TYR A 117 -20.75 10.21 10.51
N PHE A 118 -20.96 10.49 9.24
CA PHE A 118 -20.84 11.83 8.68
C PHE A 118 -22.13 12.21 7.97
N ALA A 119 -22.77 13.30 8.41
CA ALA A 119 -23.93 13.86 7.75
C ALA A 119 -23.60 14.30 6.32
N LYS A 120 -24.61 14.30 5.43
CA LYS A 120 -24.51 14.83 4.06
C LYS A 120 -23.91 16.24 4.06
N GLY A 121 -23.05 16.53 3.11
CA GLY A 121 -22.47 17.85 2.92
C GLY A 121 -21.10 18.07 3.57
N LYS A 122 -20.55 17.07 4.28
CA LYS A 122 -19.20 17.18 4.82
C LYS A 122 -18.13 17.12 3.71
N LYS A 123 -17.11 17.98 3.82
CA LYS A 123 -15.96 17.98 2.89
C LYS A 123 -14.97 16.89 3.24
N THR A 124 -14.26 16.34 2.25
CA THR A 124 -13.24 15.30 2.42
C THR A 124 -12.25 15.62 3.53
N LYS A 125 -11.69 16.84 3.54
CA LYS A 125 -10.76 17.29 4.59
C LYS A 125 -11.36 17.22 5.99
N THR A 126 -12.62 17.60 6.15
CA THR A 126 -13.31 17.56 7.45
C THR A 126 -13.44 16.13 7.95
N ILE A 127 -13.84 15.19 7.08
CA ILE A 127 -13.99 13.78 7.40
C ILE A 127 -12.65 13.18 7.83
N LEU A 128 -11.63 13.35 7.01
CA LEU A 128 -10.29 12.78 7.27
C LEU A 128 -9.64 13.41 8.51
N ASN A 129 -9.80 14.71 8.76
CA ASN A 129 -9.32 15.34 9.98
C ASN A 129 -10.06 14.82 11.23
N THR A 130 -11.36 14.52 11.13
CA THR A 130 -12.10 13.92 12.26
C THR A 130 -11.51 12.55 12.61
N ILE A 131 -11.22 11.71 11.61
CA ILE A 131 -10.58 10.41 11.80
C ILE A 131 -9.17 10.60 12.40
N ALA A 132 -8.36 11.50 11.82
CA ALA A 132 -7.00 11.76 12.25
C ALA A 132 -6.93 12.25 13.70
N ASN A 133 -7.79 13.18 14.09
CA ASN A 133 -7.85 13.71 15.45
C ASN A 133 -8.25 12.64 16.46
N LYS A 134 -9.26 11.81 16.13
CA LYS A 134 -9.69 10.71 17.01
C LYS A 134 -8.57 9.70 17.25
N TRP A 135 -7.75 9.41 16.23
CA TRP A 135 -6.67 8.43 16.29
C TRP A 135 -5.29 9.03 16.52
N GLY A 136 -5.21 10.33 16.79
CA GLY A 136 -4.02 11.02 17.25
C GLY A 136 -2.87 11.08 16.23
N PHE A 137 -3.16 11.19 14.93
CA PHE A 137 -2.13 11.37 13.91
C PHE A 137 -2.31 12.68 13.12
N LYS A 138 -1.20 13.19 12.61
CA LYS A 138 -1.22 14.35 11.70
C LYS A 138 -1.45 13.87 10.27
N ILE A 139 -2.14 14.69 9.48
CA ILE A 139 -2.44 14.38 8.09
C ILE A 139 -2.09 15.57 7.19
N VAL A 140 -1.46 15.28 6.06
CA VAL A 140 -1.13 16.25 5.01
C VAL A 140 -1.85 15.84 3.73
N PHE A 141 -2.55 16.79 3.13
CA PHE A 141 -3.36 16.59 1.95
C PHE A 141 -2.75 17.26 0.73
N ASN A 142 -2.69 16.53 -0.36
CA ASN A 142 -2.35 17.06 -1.67
C ASN A 142 -3.33 16.51 -2.71
N TYR A 143 -4.61 16.93 -2.62
CA TYR A 143 -5.68 16.43 -3.48
C TYR A 143 -6.86 17.42 -3.59
N SER A 144 -7.75 17.13 -4.57
CA SER A 144 -9.01 17.85 -4.75
C SER A 144 -10.03 17.43 -3.70
N GLN A 145 -10.77 18.39 -3.13
CA GLN A 145 -11.83 18.11 -2.19
C GLN A 145 -13.17 17.96 -2.89
N ILE A 146 -14.01 17.08 -2.36
CA ILE A 146 -15.42 16.95 -2.72
C ILE A 146 -16.31 17.16 -1.52
N THR A 147 -17.60 17.32 -1.78
CA THR A 147 -18.66 17.22 -0.77
C THR A 147 -19.23 15.82 -0.81
N HIS A 148 -19.22 15.13 0.33
CA HIS A 148 -19.68 13.75 0.47
C HIS A 148 -21.19 13.65 0.69
N PRO A 149 -21.85 12.56 0.25
CA PRO A 149 -23.18 12.18 0.70
C PRO A 149 -23.15 11.84 2.21
N LYS A 150 -24.29 11.45 2.78
CA LYS A 150 -24.31 10.82 4.10
C LYS A 150 -23.42 9.56 4.07
N THR A 151 -22.40 9.51 4.93
CA THR A 151 -21.42 8.43 4.96
C THR A 151 -21.46 7.73 6.30
N VAL A 152 -21.60 6.40 6.28
CA VAL A 152 -21.68 5.57 7.47
C VAL A 152 -20.65 4.45 7.33
N LEU A 153 -19.58 4.52 8.11
CA LEU A 153 -18.50 3.54 8.16
C LEU A 153 -18.73 2.67 9.41
N ARG A 154 -18.90 1.36 9.25
CA ARG A 154 -19.31 0.50 10.38
C ARG A 154 -18.27 -0.57 10.66
N SER A 155 -17.69 -0.54 11.86
CA SER A 155 -16.84 -1.61 12.41
C SER A 155 -15.78 -2.15 11.43
N GLN A 156 -15.16 -1.24 10.68
CA GLN A 156 -14.11 -1.57 9.70
C GLN A 156 -12.76 -1.00 10.13
N ALA A 157 -11.67 -1.46 9.52
CA ALA A 157 -10.34 -0.91 9.78
C ALA A 157 -10.30 0.59 9.48
N ILE A 158 -9.51 1.33 10.25
CA ILE A 158 -9.38 2.78 10.05
C ILE A 158 -8.76 3.08 8.68
N SER A 159 -7.79 2.24 8.25
CA SER A 159 -7.22 2.28 6.90
C SER A 159 -8.30 2.18 5.83
N ASP A 160 -9.21 1.22 5.96
CA ASP A 160 -10.28 0.97 5.00
C ASP A 160 -11.25 2.16 4.97
N SER A 161 -11.53 2.73 6.14
CA SER A 161 -12.35 3.96 6.25
C SER A 161 -11.73 5.13 5.47
N ILE A 162 -10.41 5.32 5.56
CA ILE A 162 -9.69 6.35 4.81
C ILE A 162 -9.74 6.07 3.32
N ILE A 163 -9.49 4.82 2.91
CA ILE A 163 -9.51 4.38 1.50
C ILE A 163 -10.91 4.56 0.92
N GLU A 164 -11.97 4.16 1.61
CA GLU A 164 -13.37 4.31 1.16
C GLU A 164 -13.74 5.77 0.89
N ILE A 165 -13.34 6.70 1.77
CA ILE A 165 -13.51 8.14 1.56
C ILE A 165 -12.78 8.61 0.30
N LEU A 166 -11.56 8.12 0.05
CA LEU A 166 -10.77 8.48 -1.12
C LEU A 166 -11.29 7.84 -2.41
N GLU A 167 -11.88 6.66 -2.37
CA GLU A 167 -12.57 6.05 -3.52
C GLU A 167 -13.80 6.87 -3.94
N GLU A 168 -14.56 7.46 -2.98
CA GLU A 168 -15.61 8.42 -3.31
C GLU A 168 -15.07 9.67 -4.01
N VAL A 169 -13.90 10.16 -3.59
CA VAL A 169 -13.23 11.27 -4.28
C VAL A 169 -12.81 10.86 -5.69
N LYS A 170 -12.23 9.66 -5.85
CA LYS A 170 -11.84 9.09 -7.16
C LYS A 170 -13.05 8.98 -8.09
N LYS A 171 -14.18 8.43 -7.62
CA LYS A 171 -15.43 8.32 -8.41
C LYS A 171 -15.90 9.66 -8.96
N LYS A 172 -15.74 10.76 -8.20
CA LYS A 172 -16.19 12.10 -8.59
C LYS A 172 -15.18 12.90 -9.40
N THR A 173 -13.89 12.66 -9.20
CA THR A 173 -12.81 13.49 -9.79
C THR A 173 -11.99 12.75 -10.85
N GLY A 174 -12.09 11.42 -10.93
CA GLY A 174 -11.24 10.56 -11.75
C GLY A 174 -9.80 10.42 -11.26
N LYS A 175 -9.43 11.09 -10.15
CA LYS A 175 -8.06 11.08 -9.64
C LYS A 175 -7.85 9.95 -8.64
N LYS A 176 -6.79 9.17 -8.82
CA LYS A 176 -6.33 8.15 -7.86
C LYS A 176 -5.42 8.78 -6.80
N TYR A 177 -5.43 8.20 -5.61
CA TYR A 177 -4.64 8.68 -4.47
C TYR A 177 -3.80 7.56 -3.87
N VAL A 178 -2.64 7.93 -3.37
CA VAL A 178 -1.77 7.07 -2.55
C VAL A 178 -1.75 7.59 -1.12
N VAL A 179 -1.78 6.65 -0.17
CA VAL A 179 -1.76 6.93 1.28
C VAL A 179 -0.54 6.24 1.87
N TYR A 180 0.27 6.96 2.63
CA TYR A 180 1.46 6.43 3.29
C TYR A 180 1.86 7.29 4.49
N PHE A 181 2.61 6.71 5.43
CA PHE A 181 3.26 7.46 6.50
C PHE A 181 4.70 7.85 6.12
N GLU A 182 5.07 9.06 6.48
CA GLU A 182 6.45 9.53 6.47
C GLU A 182 6.70 10.34 7.75
N LYS A 183 7.71 9.97 8.54
CA LYS A 183 8.05 10.63 9.81
C LYS A 183 6.84 10.83 10.75
N ASP A 184 6.05 9.79 10.94
CA ASP A 184 4.82 9.78 11.76
C ASP A 184 3.68 10.71 11.31
N VAL A 185 3.72 11.22 10.06
CA VAL A 185 2.66 12.00 9.42
C VAL A 185 2.03 11.19 8.29
N LEU A 186 0.71 11.15 8.22
CA LEU A 186 -0.02 10.53 7.12
C LEU A 186 -0.09 11.50 5.93
N TYR A 187 0.44 11.07 4.80
CA TYR A 187 0.33 11.81 3.53
C TYR A 187 -0.71 11.16 2.64
N ILE A 188 -1.51 12.00 2.00
CA ILE A 188 -2.44 11.61 0.94
C ILE A 188 -2.12 12.44 -0.29
N ASN A 189 -1.55 11.81 -1.29
CA ASN A 189 -1.12 12.47 -2.52
C ASN A 189 -1.85 11.89 -3.73
N THR A 190 -2.07 12.73 -4.75
CA THR A 190 -2.47 12.24 -6.07
C THR A 190 -1.32 11.41 -6.65
N VAL A 191 -1.61 10.22 -7.21
CA VAL A 191 -0.58 9.37 -7.83
C VAL A 191 0.07 10.05 -9.02
N GLY A 192 1.36 9.77 -9.26
CA GLY A 192 2.12 10.29 -10.38
C GLY A 192 2.45 11.79 -10.32
N THR A 193 2.39 12.41 -9.14
CA THR A 193 2.71 13.83 -8.93
C THR A 193 4.12 14.08 -8.38
N ASN A 194 4.98 13.05 -8.35
CA ASN A 194 6.38 13.21 -8.00
C ASN A 194 7.09 14.18 -8.95
N THR A 195 7.91 15.07 -8.40
CA THR A 195 8.61 16.12 -9.16
C THR A 195 9.75 15.56 -10.00
N THR A 196 10.40 14.50 -9.52
CA THR A 196 11.47 13.81 -10.26
C THR A 196 10.94 12.50 -10.78
N ILE A 197 10.92 12.33 -12.11
CA ILE A 197 10.52 11.09 -12.77
C ILE A 197 11.78 10.27 -13.04
N TYR A 198 11.86 9.09 -12.43
CA TYR A 198 12.97 8.17 -12.58
C TYR A 198 12.74 7.28 -13.81
N SER A 199 13.84 6.92 -14.49
CA SER A 199 13.80 6.06 -15.66
C SER A 199 14.39 4.69 -15.37
N VAL A 200 13.69 3.65 -15.80
CA VAL A 200 14.17 2.27 -15.83
C VAL A 200 14.40 1.89 -17.29
N LYS A 201 15.64 1.60 -17.64
CA LYS A 201 16.05 1.43 -19.04
C LYS A 201 16.79 0.11 -19.25
N LYS A 202 16.52 -0.53 -20.40
CA LYS A 202 17.29 -1.69 -20.86
C LYS A 202 18.77 -1.34 -20.96
N ARG A 203 19.65 -2.25 -20.54
CA ARG A 203 21.10 -2.13 -20.55
C ARG A 203 21.68 -1.05 -19.61
N GLU A 204 20.86 -0.34 -18.84
CA GLU A 204 21.33 0.61 -17.83
C GLU A 204 21.06 0.09 -16.43
N ASN A 205 19.78 -0.07 -16.07
CA ASN A 205 19.35 -0.42 -14.71
C ASN A 205 18.15 -1.39 -14.66
N ALA A 206 17.52 -1.74 -15.78
CA ALA A 206 16.53 -2.79 -15.84
C ALA A 206 17.20 -4.17 -15.83
N LEU A 207 16.79 -5.06 -14.94
CA LEU A 207 17.29 -6.42 -14.81
C LEU A 207 16.33 -7.45 -15.37
N LYS A 208 15.03 -7.33 -15.05
CA LYS A 208 13.98 -8.24 -15.50
C LYS A 208 12.67 -7.49 -15.69
N ILE A 209 11.92 -7.89 -16.71
CA ILE A 209 10.54 -7.45 -16.92
C ILE A 209 9.67 -8.68 -17.08
N SER A 210 8.50 -8.66 -16.45
CA SER A 210 7.50 -9.72 -16.56
C SER A 210 6.12 -9.08 -16.72
N THR A 211 5.31 -9.67 -17.58
CA THR A 211 3.89 -9.33 -17.72
C THR A 211 3.09 -10.59 -17.47
N GLU A 212 2.18 -10.53 -16.53
CA GLU A 212 1.20 -11.56 -16.26
C GLU A 212 -0.17 -11.09 -16.68
N GLU A 213 -0.93 -11.94 -17.34
CA GLU A 213 -2.32 -11.70 -17.68
C GLU A 213 -3.18 -12.80 -17.04
N THR A 214 -4.13 -12.41 -16.19
CA THR A 214 -4.97 -13.34 -15.44
C THR A 214 -6.45 -12.95 -15.50
N MET A 215 -7.32 -13.95 -15.45
CA MET A 215 -8.76 -13.77 -15.29
C MET A 215 -9.19 -13.85 -13.81
N GLU A 216 -8.26 -14.03 -12.88
CA GLU A 216 -8.55 -14.07 -11.45
C GLU A 216 -9.13 -12.74 -10.97
N GLY A 217 -10.28 -12.79 -10.27
CA GLY A 217 -11.00 -11.58 -9.83
C GLY A 217 -11.78 -10.84 -10.93
N MET A 218 -11.81 -11.38 -12.16
CA MET A 218 -12.57 -10.81 -13.27
C MET A 218 -14.08 -10.97 -13.04
N VAL A 219 -14.87 -10.01 -13.51
CA VAL A 219 -16.35 -10.02 -13.42
C VAL A 219 -16.94 -9.77 -14.79
N THR A 220 -17.78 -10.71 -15.26
CA THR A 220 -18.47 -10.58 -16.57
C THR A 220 -19.98 -10.41 -16.42
N LYS A 221 -20.50 -10.57 -15.20
CA LYS A 221 -21.94 -10.42 -14.90
C LYS A 221 -22.10 -9.87 -13.49
N VAL A 222 -22.97 -8.89 -13.30
CA VAL A 222 -23.33 -8.37 -11.99
C VAL A 222 -24.82 -8.54 -11.77
N VAL A 223 -25.18 -9.20 -10.66
CA VAL A 223 -26.55 -9.35 -10.20
C VAL A 223 -26.85 -8.31 -9.12
N ILE A 224 -27.93 -7.56 -9.28
CA ILE A 224 -28.36 -6.54 -8.33
C ILE A 224 -29.51 -7.13 -7.52
N ARG A 225 -29.29 -7.24 -6.20
CA ARG A 225 -30.31 -7.71 -5.27
C ARG A 225 -30.98 -6.55 -4.55
N GLY A 226 -32.28 -6.69 -4.34
CA GLY A 226 -33.07 -5.76 -3.52
C GLY A 226 -32.90 -6.04 -2.02
N SER A 227 -33.57 -5.23 -1.21
CA SER A 227 -33.64 -5.46 0.23
C SER A 227 -34.31 -6.80 0.53
N ALA A 228 -33.91 -7.45 1.63
CA ALA A 228 -34.58 -8.67 2.08
C ALA A 228 -36.09 -8.43 2.31
N ASN A 229 -36.91 -9.37 1.89
CA ASN A 229 -38.33 -9.41 2.23
C ASN A 229 -38.54 -10.03 3.63
N ASP A 230 -39.79 -10.08 4.09
CA ASP A 230 -40.13 -10.57 5.43
C ASP A 230 -39.71 -12.06 5.67
N ASN A 231 -39.47 -12.83 4.61
CA ASN A 231 -38.95 -14.19 4.67
C ASN A 231 -37.42 -14.26 4.53
N GLY A 232 -36.69 -13.16 4.62
CA GLY A 232 -35.25 -13.09 4.52
C GLY A 232 -34.70 -13.26 3.09
N LYS A 233 -35.55 -13.40 2.07
CA LYS A 233 -35.11 -13.53 0.66
C LYS A 233 -34.80 -12.16 0.06
N THR A 234 -33.65 -12.05 -0.61
CA THR A 234 -33.23 -10.86 -1.38
C THR A 234 -33.55 -11.06 -2.86
N PRO A 235 -34.61 -10.43 -3.40
CA PRO A 235 -35.01 -10.64 -4.81
C PRO A 235 -33.96 -10.05 -5.77
N VAL A 236 -33.77 -10.69 -6.91
CA VAL A 236 -33.00 -10.12 -8.01
C VAL A 236 -33.84 -9.00 -8.65
N VAL A 237 -33.37 -7.76 -8.60
CA VAL A 237 -34.07 -6.61 -9.16
C VAL A 237 -33.55 -6.21 -10.54
N ALA A 238 -32.29 -6.55 -10.84
CA ALA A 238 -31.71 -6.38 -12.16
C ALA A 238 -30.47 -7.26 -12.35
N THR A 239 -30.04 -7.43 -13.59
CA THR A 239 -28.79 -8.08 -13.97
C THR A 239 -28.12 -7.24 -15.06
N VAL A 240 -26.82 -7.02 -14.93
CA VAL A 240 -26.01 -6.37 -15.98
C VAL A 240 -24.98 -7.38 -16.46
N LYS A 241 -24.91 -7.58 -17.78
CA LYS A 241 -23.97 -8.51 -18.42
C LYS A 241 -22.91 -7.74 -19.19
N GLY A 242 -21.66 -8.16 -19.04
CA GLY A 242 -20.52 -7.75 -19.86
C GLY A 242 -20.14 -8.83 -20.87
N ASN A 243 -18.85 -9.10 -21.04
CA ASN A 243 -18.32 -10.04 -22.06
C ASN A 243 -18.46 -11.53 -21.65
N THR A 244 -19.66 -11.96 -21.28
CA THR A 244 -19.92 -13.35 -20.88
C THR A 244 -19.73 -14.35 -22.04
N SER A 245 -19.89 -13.91 -23.31
CA SER A 245 -19.67 -14.74 -24.50
C SER A 245 -18.19 -15.07 -24.72
N THR A 246 -17.30 -14.16 -24.38
CA THR A 246 -15.84 -14.32 -24.61
C THR A 246 -15.16 -15.03 -23.45
N TYR A 247 -15.52 -14.67 -22.21
CA TYR A 247 -14.80 -15.12 -21.01
C TYR A 247 -15.61 -16.05 -20.09
N GLY A 248 -16.82 -16.44 -20.51
CA GLY A 248 -17.73 -17.18 -19.65
C GLY A 248 -18.42 -16.30 -18.61
N THR A 249 -19.18 -16.93 -17.70
CA THR A 249 -19.91 -16.22 -16.65
C THR A 249 -19.12 -16.21 -15.36
N LEU A 250 -18.55 -15.06 -15.02
CA LEU A 250 -17.94 -14.73 -13.74
C LEU A 250 -18.84 -13.70 -13.05
N GLN A 251 -19.63 -14.16 -12.07
CA GLN A 251 -20.69 -13.35 -11.48
C GLN A 251 -20.28 -12.72 -10.17
N ASP A 252 -20.55 -11.43 -10.03
CA ASP A 252 -20.51 -10.68 -8.78
C ASP A 252 -21.93 -10.23 -8.40
N GLU A 253 -22.17 -9.91 -7.13
CA GLU A 253 -23.46 -9.45 -6.62
C GLU A 253 -23.32 -8.13 -5.85
N ILE A 254 -24.23 -7.20 -6.09
CA ILE A 254 -24.37 -5.98 -5.31
C ILE A 254 -25.77 -5.90 -4.70
N SER A 255 -25.84 -5.37 -3.48
CA SER A 255 -27.11 -5.13 -2.79
C SER A 255 -27.55 -3.69 -2.97
N LYS A 256 -28.80 -3.50 -3.31
CA LYS A 256 -29.46 -2.19 -3.42
C LYS A 256 -30.24 -1.89 -2.14
N ASP A 257 -29.92 -0.81 -1.47
CA ASP A 257 -30.70 -0.27 -0.36
C ASP A 257 -32.06 0.26 -0.85
N LYS A 258 -33.04 0.38 0.07
CA LYS A 258 -34.36 0.91 -0.24
C LYS A 258 -34.31 2.30 -0.89
N ASP A 259 -33.36 3.14 -0.46
CA ASP A 259 -33.20 4.52 -0.92
C ASP A 259 -32.41 4.66 -2.24
N THR A 260 -31.78 3.59 -2.73
CA THR A 260 -31.03 3.60 -3.98
C THR A 260 -31.93 3.21 -5.14
N SER A 261 -32.01 4.00 -6.20
CA SER A 261 -32.77 3.67 -7.39
C SER A 261 -32.11 2.50 -8.16
N VAL A 262 -32.92 1.70 -8.89
CA VAL A 262 -32.40 0.64 -9.76
C VAL A 262 -31.45 1.19 -10.84
N ALA A 263 -31.70 2.41 -11.31
CA ALA A 263 -30.83 3.09 -12.27
C ALA A 263 -29.43 3.37 -11.68
N ASN A 264 -29.34 3.81 -10.45
CA ASN A 264 -28.07 4.04 -9.77
C ASN A 264 -27.32 2.72 -9.50
N ALA A 265 -28.03 1.67 -9.08
CA ALA A 265 -27.44 0.34 -8.90
C ALA A 265 -26.93 -0.26 -10.22
N LYS A 266 -27.66 -0.06 -11.35
CA LYS A 266 -27.15 -0.44 -12.68
C LYS A 266 -25.92 0.35 -13.09
N LYS A 267 -25.83 1.63 -12.72
CA LYS A 267 -24.63 2.45 -12.97
C LYS A 267 -23.44 1.87 -12.21
N GLU A 268 -23.60 1.52 -10.94
CA GLU A 268 -22.56 0.88 -10.13
C GLU A 268 -22.13 -0.47 -10.72
N ALA A 269 -23.10 -1.31 -11.15
CA ALA A 269 -22.80 -2.58 -11.83
C ALA A 269 -22.01 -2.38 -13.13
N ASN A 270 -22.30 -1.34 -13.91
CA ASN A 270 -21.53 -1.00 -15.11
C ASN A 270 -20.11 -0.53 -14.77
N GLU A 271 -19.91 0.21 -13.68
CA GLU A 271 -18.57 0.60 -13.21
C GLU A 271 -17.73 -0.65 -12.82
N ILE A 272 -18.33 -1.61 -12.10
CA ILE A 272 -17.69 -2.91 -11.80
C ILE A 272 -17.28 -3.63 -13.09
N LEU A 273 -18.19 -3.74 -14.06
CA LEU A 273 -17.88 -4.38 -15.35
C LEU A 273 -16.83 -3.63 -16.16
N LYS A 274 -16.76 -2.31 -16.03
CA LYS A 274 -15.72 -1.49 -16.67
C LYS A 274 -14.35 -1.72 -16.04
N GLU A 275 -14.27 -1.82 -14.72
CA GLU A 275 -13.02 -2.03 -13.99
C GLU A 275 -12.55 -3.49 -14.04
N LYS A 276 -13.47 -4.46 -13.90
CA LYS A 276 -13.17 -5.89 -13.74
C LYS A 276 -13.59 -6.77 -14.92
N GLY A 277 -14.13 -6.21 -15.97
CA GLY A 277 -14.72 -6.95 -17.10
C GLY A 277 -13.70 -7.40 -18.17
N LYS A 278 -12.42 -7.26 -17.93
CA LYS A 278 -11.31 -7.67 -18.79
C LYS A 278 -10.24 -8.38 -17.96
N PRO A 279 -9.42 -9.26 -18.56
CA PRO A 279 -8.27 -9.82 -17.86
C PRO A 279 -7.37 -8.73 -17.25
N PHE A 280 -6.90 -9.00 -16.05
CA PHE A 280 -5.96 -8.12 -15.36
C PHE A 280 -4.55 -8.32 -15.92
N LYS A 281 -3.85 -7.24 -16.13
CA LYS A 281 -2.43 -7.26 -16.54
C LYS A 281 -1.58 -6.66 -15.44
N THR A 282 -0.76 -7.51 -14.81
CA THR A 282 0.26 -7.09 -13.86
C THR A 282 1.60 -7.00 -14.58
N ARG A 283 2.26 -5.88 -14.46
CA ARG A 283 3.60 -5.65 -15.01
C ARG A 283 4.58 -5.52 -13.88
N SER A 284 5.53 -6.44 -13.81
CA SER A 284 6.58 -6.46 -12.79
C SER A 284 7.91 -6.08 -13.42
N VAL A 285 8.64 -5.22 -12.75
CA VAL A 285 9.94 -4.70 -13.19
C VAL A 285 10.94 -4.85 -12.06
N THR A 286 11.98 -5.67 -12.25
CA THR A 286 13.14 -5.74 -11.37
C THR A 286 14.22 -4.82 -11.93
N ALA A 287 14.74 -3.93 -11.10
CA ALA A 287 15.77 -2.96 -11.49
C ALA A 287 16.82 -2.76 -10.40
N ILE A 288 17.94 -2.11 -10.74
CA ILE A 288 18.91 -1.64 -9.76
C ILE A 288 18.18 -0.69 -8.80
N ASP A 289 18.43 -0.84 -7.51
CA ASP A 289 17.67 -0.14 -6.48
C ASP A 289 17.84 1.38 -6.53
N ASN A 290 16.74 2.06 -6.35
CA ASN A 290 16.69 3.49 -6.12
C ASN A 290 15.79 3.78 -4.90
N PRO A 291 16.37 4.03 -3.72
CA PRO A 291 15.63 4.19 -2.47
C PRO A 291 14.67 5.38 -2.44
N VAL A 292 14.77 6.29 -3.41
CA VAL A 292 13.89 7.46 -3.47
C VAL A 292 12.51 7.12 -4.04
N ILE A 293 12.45 6.10 -4.92
CA ILE A 293 11.17 5.66 -5.50
C ILE A 293 10.29 5.06 -4.42
N LYS A 294 9.00 5.35 -4.51
CA LYS A 294 7.97 4.85 -3.60
C LYS A 294 6.67 4.58 -4.33
N LYS A 295 5.79 3.86 -3.67
CA LYS A 295 4.43 3.59 -4.14
C LYS A 295 3.72 4.90 -4.49
N GLY A 296 3.02 4.91 -5.63
CA GLY A 296 2.31 6.07 -6.17
C GLY A 296 3.16 6.99 -7.05
N ASP A 297 4.47 6.78 -7.13
CA ASP A 297 5.32 7.56 -8.03
C ASP A 297 5.09 7.20 -9.50
N LYS A 298 5.30 8.17 -10.37
CA LYS A 298 5.43 7.98 -11.82
C LYS A 298 6.86 7.62 -12.14
N VAL A 299 7.04 6.59 -12.96
CA VAL A 299 8.33 6.15 -13.51
C VAL A 299 8.24 6.02 -15.02
N ASN A 300 9.33 6.27 -15.73
CA ASN A 300 9.44 5.99 -17.14
C ASN A 300 10.18 4.68 -17.35
N ILE A 301 9.60 3.76 -18.10
CA ILE A 301 10.22 2.49 -18.44
C ILE A 301 10.53 2.49 -19.93
N GLN A 302 11.73 2.08 -20.30
CA GLN A 302 12.23 2.05 -21.68
C GLN A 302 12.96 0.73 -21.92
N THR A 303 12.19 -0.29 -22.26
CA THR A 303 12.70 -1.62 -22.61
C THR A 303 12.01 -2.13 -23.88
N ASP A 304 12.41 -3.27 -24.41
CA ASP A 304 11.82 -3.83 -25.61
C ASP A 304 10.36 -4.23 -25.41
N ASP A 305 10.06 -4.82 -24.22
CA ASP A 305 8.74 -5.38 -23.90
C ASP A 305 7.81 -4.38 -23.23
N LEU A 306 8.37 -3.30 -22.64
CA LEU A 306 7.63 -2.33 -21.88
C LEU A 306 8.22 -0.93 -22.05
N SER A 307 7.47 -0.03 -22.67
CA SER A 307 7.87 1.36 -22.87
C SER A 307 6.73 2.33 -22.57
N GLY A 308 7.02 3.39 -21.81
CA GLY A 308 6.05 4.41 -21.45
C GLY A 308 6.22 4.95 -20.03
N SER A 309 5.23 5.72 -19.61
CA SER A 309 5.10 6.24 -18.25
C SER A 309 4.12 5.39 -17.47
N PHE A 310 4.53 4.94 -16.30
CA PHE A 310 3.78 4.03 -15.43
C PHE A 310 3.69 4.57 -14.02
N ILE A 311 2.67 4.15 -13.29
CA ILE A 311 2.52 4.40 -11.85
C ILE A 311 2.96 3.17 -11.08
N VAL A 312 3.77 3.37 -10.05
CA VAL A 312 4.20 2.32 -9.13
C VAL A 312 3.04 1.94 -8.21
N LEU A 313 2.52 0.73 -8.35
CA LEU A 313 1.45 0.17 -7.53
C LEU A 313 1.99 -0.42 -6.23
N SER A 314 3.06 -1.19 -6.34
CA SER A 314 3.80 -1.75 -5.22
C SER A 314 5.30 -1.65 -5.45
N ILE A 315 6.08 -1.63 -4.38
CA ILE A 315 7.54 -1.63 -4.44
C ILE A 315 8.11 -2.47 -3.30
N ASN A 316 9.16 -3.24 -3.63
CA ASN A 316 10.03 -3.87 -2.66
C ASN A 316 11.49 -3.47 -2.96
N HIS A 317 12.18 -2.92 -1.99
CA HIS A 317 13.62 -2.67 -2.03
C HIS A 317 14.34 -3.79 -1.30
N ASP A 318 15.09 -4.62 -2.02
CA ASP A 318 16.08 -5.53 -1.44
C ASP A 318 17.39 -4.75 -1.29
N ALA A 319 17.58 -4.19 -0.11
CA ALA A 319 18.73 -3.36 0.21
C ALA A 319 20.05 -4.16 0.30
N TYR A 320 19.97 -5.48 0.47
CA TYR A 320 21.14 -6.36 0.52
C TYR A 320 21.69 -6.66 -0.88
N GLN A 321 20.78 -6.95 -1.84
CA GLN A 321 21.16 -7.19 -3.23
C GLN A 321 21.25 -5.91 -4.06
N ASN A 322 20.83 -4.77 -3.53
CA ASN A 322 20.69 -3.50 -4.25
C ASN A 322 19.79 -3.59 -5.49
N ILE A 323 18.67 -4.28 -5.35
CA ILE A 323 17.64 -4.36 -6.37
C ILE A 323 16.30 -3.89 -5.83
N MET A 324 15.44 -3.45 -6.73
CA MET A 324 14.04 -3.15 -6.42
C MET A 324 13.12 -3.90 -7.37
N ASP A 325 12.00 -4.37 -6.82
CA ASP A 325 10.90 -4.93 -7.58
C ASP A 325 9.72 -3.98 -7.55
N LEU A 326 9.21 -3.63 -8.72
CA LEU A 326 8.09 -2.74 -8.93
C LEU A 326 6.94 -3.50 -9.60
N GLU A 327 5.71 -3.30 -9.11
CA GLU A 327 4.50 -3.54 -9.90
C GLU A 327 4.00 -2.20 -10.43
N VAL A 328 3.63 -2.14 -11.72
CA VAL A 328 3.28 -0.88 -12.38
C VAL A 328 2.04 -1.00 -13.26
N GLU A 329 1.29 0.11 -13.37
CA GLU A 329 0.14 0.25 -14.27
C GLU A 329 0.27 1.43 -15.24
#